data_c1c9c298d288841734e3286a4e676a4c
#
_entry.id   c1c9c298d288841734e3286a4e676a4c
#
_cell.length_a   1.000
_cell.length_b   1.000
_cell.length_c   1.000
_cell.angle_alpha   90.00
_cell.angle_beta   90.00
_cell.angle_gamma   90.00
#
_symmetry.space_group_name_H-M   'P 1'
#
loop_
_entity.id
_entity.type
_entity.pdbx_description
1 polymer ?
#
loop_
_entity_poly.entity_id
_entity_poly.type
_entity_poly.pdbx_seq_one_letter_code
_entity_poly.pdbx_strand_id
1 'polypeptide(L)'
;MTEAVLNRKMPTEIEGATQTRLAQRQASQPRGRKPKRRFAPATIMLYSILFVAAVYYLLPLYVMVVTSLKGMPEIRLGNIFSPPVEVTFEPWVKAWSQACTGLYCEGISAGFWNSIKITVPSVMVSIAIASVNGYALANWKFKGSEIFFSVLLFGAFIPYQVMLYPLVIITRELGIFGTLTGVVFIHTIFGMPILTL
;
A
#
# COMPACT_ATOMS: atom_id res chain seq x y z
N MET A 1 -14.34 11.30 68.77
CA MET A 1 -13.04 12.00 68.90
C MET A 1 -11.99 11.21 68.10
N THR A 2 -11.89 11.41 66.79
CA THR A 2 -10.73 10.89 65.98
C THR A 2 -10.81 11.23 64.47
N GLU A 3 -11.40 12.36 64.08
CA GLU A 3 -11.44 12.79 62.67
C GLU A 3 -10.89 14.21 62.42
N ALA A 4 -10.13 14.76 63.35
CA ALA A 4 -9.71 16.16 63.27
C ALA A 4 -8.20 16.37 63.00
N VAL A 5 -7.45 15.36 62.55
CA VAL A 5 -5.99 15.47 62.46
C VAL A 5 -5.40 15.35 61.03
N LEU A 6 -6.24 15.13 60.02
CA LEU A 6 -5.70 14.86 58.64
C LEU A 6 -5.86 16.01 57.64
N ASN A 7 -6.23 17.20 58.08
CA ASN A 7 -6.27 18.37 57.19
C ASN A 7 -5.22 19.41 57.58
N ARG A 8 -3.95 18.99 57.59
CA ARG A 8 -2.82 19.93 57.67
C ARG A 8 -2.57 20.42 56.23
N LYS A 9 -3.18 21.57 55.87
CA LYS A 9 -2.80 22.33 54.66
C LYS A 9 -1.27 22.42 54.65
N MET A 10 -0.63 21.85 53.63
CA MET A 10 0.81 22.09 53.36
C MET A 10 1.02 23.59 53.23
N PRO A 11 2.07 24.15 53.83
CA PRO A 11 2.33 25.59 53.81
C PRO A 11 2.45 26.03 52.36
N THR A 12 1.74 27.09 51.98
CA THR A 12 1.74 27.74 50.66
C THR A 12 3.15 28.16 50.20
N GLU A 13 4.09 28.27 51.09
CA GLU A 13 5.52 28.50 50.81
C GLU A 13 6.20 27.34 50.08
N ILE A 14 5.84 26.07 50.36
CA ILE A 14 6.45 24.89 49.70
C ILE A 14 5.93 24.75 48.27
N GLU A 15 4.68 25.07 48.06
CA GLU A 15 4.08 25.06 46.73
C GLU A 15 4.67 26.17 45.81
N GLY A 16 4.86 27.37 46.37
CA GLY A 16 5.50 28.48 45.66
C GLY A 16 6.99 28.19 45.34
N ALA A 17 7.73 27.61 46.25
CA ALA A 17 9.12 27.24 46.03
C ALA A 17 9.27 26.13 44.97
N THR A 18 8.33 25.18 44.93
CA THR A 18 8.31 24.10 43.93
C THR A 18 7.97 24.61 42.53
N GLN A 19 6.99 25.49 42.43
CA GLN A 19 6.63 26.12 41.15
C GLN A 19 7.75 27.00 40.62
N THR A 20 8.42 27.77 41.47
CA THR A 20 9.58 28.60 41.09
C THR A 20 10.74 27.74 40.58
N ARG A 21 11.03 26.60 41.21
CA ARG A 21 12.06 25.66 40.77
C ARG A 21 11.70 24.98 39.44
N LEU A 22 10.44 24.65 39.23
CA LEU A 22 9.97 24.07 37.94
C LEU A 22 10.07 25.11 36.81
N ALA A 23 9.66 26.36 37.08
CA ALA A 23 9.79 27.45 36.12
C ALA A 23 11.26 27.75 35.76
N GLN A 24 12.14 27.73 36.76
CA GLN A 24 13.60 27.90 36.54
C GLN A 24 14.19 26.71 35.74
N ARG A 25 13.76 25.46 36.00
CA ARG A 25 14.20 24.30 35.22
C ARG A 25 13.70 24.37 33.77
N GLN A 26 12.49 24.87 33.53
CA GLN A 26 11.98 25.09 32.16
C GLN A 26 12.70 26.23 31.45
N ALA A 27 13.03 27.28 32.15
CA ALA A 27 13.80 28.42 31.61
C ALA A 27 15.28 28.07 31.32
N SER A 28 15.85 27.12 32.07
CA SER A 28 17.23 26.66 31.88
C SER A 28 17.40 25.53 30.85
N GLN A 29 16.30 24.99 30.29
CA GLN A 29 16.43 24.10 29.14
C GLN A 29 16.99 24.89 27.96
N PRO A 30 18.17 24.54 27.45
CA PRO A 30 18.73 25.22 26.30
C PRO A 30 17.71 25.07 25.16
N ARG A 31 17.12 26.20 24.73
CA ARG A 31 16.30 26.24 23.50
C ARG A 31 17.14 25.59 22.42
N GLY A 32 16.81 24.35 22.06
CA GLY A 32 17.55 23.60 21.08
C GLY A 32 17.66 24.43 19.81
N ARG A 33 18.85 24.97 19.58
CA ARG A 33 19.20 25.60 18.30
C ARG A 33 18.87 24.55 17.26
N LYS A 34 17.79 24.78 16.49
CA LYS A 34 17.48 23.93 15.32
C LYS A 34 18.78 23.83 14.51
N PRO A 35 19.31 22.63 14.31
CA PRO A 35 20.56 22.50 13.57
C PRO A 35 20.33 23.16 12.20
N LYS A 36 21.12 24.17 11.85
CA LYS A 36 21.15 24.68 10.48
C LYS A 36 21.50 23.47 9.62
N ARG A 37 20.55 23.00 8.81
CA ARG A 37 20.74 21.93 7.83
C ARG A 37 21.79 22.44 6.82
N ARG A 38 23.06 22.35 7.17
CA ARG A 38 24.14 22.41 6.20
C ARG A 38 24.00 21.11 5.41
N PHE A 39 23.75 21.23 4.12
CA PHE A 39 23.80 20.08 3.23
C PHE A 39 25.19 19.49 3.33
N ALA A 40 25.34 18.43 4.11
CA ALA A 40 26.60 17.73 4.19
C ALA A 40 26.94 17.19 2.79
N PRO A 41 28.21 17.20 2.35
CA PRO A 41 28.59 16.72 1.01
C PRO A 41 28.12 15.29 0.77
N ALA A 42 28.07 14.46 1.81
CA ALA A 42 27.46 13.12 1.76
C ALA A 42 25.97 13.13 1.39
N THR A 43 25.22 14.12 1.86
CA THR A 43 23.79 14.26 1.52
C THR A 43 23.62 14.65 0.05
N ILE A 44 24.46 15.53 -0.47
CA ILE A 44 24.43 15.93 -1.89
C ILE A 44 24.78 14.71 -2.75
N MET A 45 25.84 13.99 -2.40
CA MET A 45 26.24 12.77 -3.11
C MET A 45 25.11 11.72 -3.12
N LEU A 46 24.46 11.49 -1.97
CA LEU A 46 23.31 10.55 -1.88
C LEU A 46 22.17 10.98 -2.81
N TYR A 47 21.76 12.25 -2.77
CA TYR A 47 20.69 12.73 -3.65
C TYR A 47 21.07 12.70 -5.13
N SER A 48 22.34 12.92 -5.47
CA SER A 48 22.83 12.80 -6.85
C SER A 48 22.73 11.36 -7.35
N ILE A 49 23.13 10.39 -6.53
CA ILE A 49 23.01 8.96 -6.88
C ILE A 49 21.52 8.58 -7.03
N LEU A 50 20.66 9.00 -6.09
CA LEU A 50 19.22 8.76 -6.17
C LEU A 50 18.60 9.41 -7.40
N PHE A 51 19.01 10.60 -7.76
CA PHE A 51 18.54 11.31 -8.97
C PHE A 51 18.93 10.54 -10.25
N VAL A 52 20.19 10.13 -10.38
CA VAL A 52 20.67 9.35 -11.52
C VAL A 52 19.90 8.01 -11.61
N ALA A 53 19.73 7.32 -10.48
CA ALA A 53 18.92 6.10 -10.43
C ALA A 53 17.46 6.36 -10.84
N ALA A 54 16.85 7.44 -10.36
CA ALA A 54 15.48 7.79 -10.73
C ALA A 54 15.36 8.08 -12.24
N VAL A 55 16.28 8.82 -12.83
CA VAL A 55 16.31 9.08 -14.28
C VAL A 55 16.45 7.76 -15.05
N TYR A 56 17.36 6.89 -14.62
CA TYR A 56 17.56 5.59 -15.25
C TYR A 56 16.27 4.73 -15.22
N TYR A 57 15.59 4.65 -14.08
CA TYR A 57 14.34 3.88 -13.96
C TYR A 57 13.15 4.55 -14.65
N LEU A 58 13.14 5.87 -14.80
CA LEU A 58 12.09 6.60 -15.53
C LEU A 58 12.28 6.54 -17.06
N LEU A 59 13.48 6.22 -17.55
CA LEU A 59 13.79 6.20 -18.98
C LEU A 59 12.89 5.23 -19.76
N PRO A 60 12.65 3.97 -19.33
CA PRO A 60 11.71 3.08 -20.02
C PRO A 60 10.28 3.63 -20.06
N LEU A 61 9.83 4.26 -18.98
CA LEU A 61 8.49 4.89 -18.94
C LEU A 61 8.40 6.07 -19.90
N TYR A 62 9.45 6.89 -19.98
CA TYR A 62 9.53 7.97 -20.95
C TYR A 62 9.40 7.44 -22.38
N VAL A 63 10.21 6.43 -22.75
CA VAL A 63 10.15 5.80 -24.09
C VAL A 63 8.76 5.23 -24.36
N MET A 64 8.15 4.55 -23.41
CA MET A 64 6.83 3.99 -23.54
C MET A 64 5.77 5.07 -23.81
N VAL A 65 5.77 6.17 -23.04
CA VAL A 65 4.82 7.27 -23.22
C VAL A 65 5.03 7.97 -24.54
N VAL A 66 6.28 8.31 -24.87
CA VAL A 66 6.62 9.01 -26.12
C VAL A 66 6.24 8.16 -27.33
N THR A 67 6.57 6.86 -27.31
CA THR A 67 6.27 5.94 -28.41
C THR A 67 4.75 5.73 -28.56
N SER A 68 3.99 5.72 -27.47
CA SER A 68 2.54 5.57 -27.50
C SER A 68 1.79 6.73 -28.18
N LEU A 69 2.46 7.87 -28.32
CA LEU A 69 1.91 9.07 -28.96
C LEU A 69 2.38 9.26 -30.43
N LYS A 70 3.17 8.31 -30.96
CA LYS A 70 3.70 8.34 -32.34
C LYS A 70 2.88 7.50 -33.28
N GLY A 71 2.80 7.95 -34.52
CA GLY A 71 2.28 7.12 -35.61
C GLY A 71 3.26 6.01 -36.01
N MET A 72 2.74 4.93 -36.64
CA MET A 72 3.56 3.77 -37.05
C MET A 72 4.75 4.12 -37.97
N PRO A 73 4.62 5.06 -38.93
CA PRO A 73 5.76 5.46 -39.77
C PRO A 73 6.88 6.07 -38.96
N GLU A 74 6.56 6.91 -37.98
CA GLU A 74 7.55 7.57 -37.12
C GLU A 74 8.24 6.57 -36.19
N ILE A 75 7.52 5.54 -35.70
CA ILE A 75 8.08 4.48 -34.86
C ILE A 75 9.11 3.66 -35.66
N ARG A 76 8.81 3.35 -36.92
CA ARG A 76 9.65 2.50 -37.78
C ARG A 76 10.90 3.21 -38.31
N LEU A 77 10.82 4.50 -38.59
CA LEU A 77 11.89 5.28 -39.22
C LEU A 77 12.58 6.24 -38.27
N GLY A 78 11.99 6.51 -37.10
CA GLY A 78 12.47 7.49 -36.13
C GLY A 78 13.31 6.89 -35.01
N ASN A 79 13.76 7.78 -34.13
CA ASN A 79 14.48 7.42 -32.90
C ASN A 79 13.46 7.20 -31.76
N ILE A 80 13.66 6.13 -30.99
CA ILE A 80 12.79 5.81 -29.83
C ILE A 80 12.81 6.87 -28.74
N PHE A 81 13.90 7.63 -28.62
CA PHE A 81 14.06 8.68 -27.61
C PHE A 81 13.56 10.06 -28.06
N SER A 82 13.33 10.27 -29.38
CA SER A 82 12.84 11.55 -29.86
C SER A 82 11.40 11.80 -29.40
N PRO A 83 11.01 13.04 -29.08
CA PRO A 83 9.61 13.38 -28.90
C PRO A 83 8.83 13.16 -30.20
N PRO A 84 7.51 12.95 -30.16
CA PRO A 84 6.68 12.79 -31.35
C PRO A 84 6.71 14.07 -32.19
N VAL A 85 6.85 13.93 -33.50
CA VAL A 85 6.73 15.05 -34.46
C VAL A 85 5.26 15.44 -34.59
N GLU A 86 4.40 14.42 -34.70
CA GLU A 86 2.95 14.59 -34.67
C GLU A 86 2.35 13.73 -33.57
N VAL A 87 1.70 14.38 -32.61
CA VAL A 87 1.02 13.68 -31.51
C VAL A 87 -0.26 13.05 -32.04
N THR A 88 -0.36 11.73 -31.92
CA THR A 88 -1.56 10.97 -32.32
C THR A 88 -2.04 10.07 -31.19
N PHE A 89 -3.36 9.99 -31.01
CA PHE A 89 -4.01 9.05 -30.09
C PHE A 89 -4.56 7.81 -30.81
N GLU A 90 -4.31 7.68 -32.09
CA GLU A 90 -4.75 6.54 -32.87
C GLU A 90 -4.29 5.19 -32.29
N PRO A 91 -3.02 5.04 -31.83
CA PRO A 91 -2.58 3.79 -31.21
C PRO A 91 -3.38 3.43 -29.95
N TRP A 92 -3.80 4.42 -29.16
CA TRP A 92 -4.63 4.21 -27.97
C TRP A 92 -6.03 3.71 -28.33
N VAL A 93 -6.66 4.30 -29.33
CA VAL A 93 -7.98 3.88 -29.82
C VAL A 93 -7.90 2.46 -30.38
N LYS A 94 -6.87 2.16 -31.19
CA LYS A 94 -6.66 0.81 -31.73
C LYS A 94 -6.38 -0.21 -30.63
N ALA A 95 -5.55 0.13 -29.65
CA ALA A 95 -5.27 -0.77 -28.53
C ALA A 95 -6.54 -1.06 -27.73
N TRP A 96 -7.35 -0.03 -27.48
CA TRP A 96 -8.57 -0.16 -26.69
C TRP A 96 -9.63 -1.03 -27.36
N SER A 97 -9.83 -0.89 -28.69
CA SER A 97 -10.96 -1.46 -29.38
C SER A 97 -10.64 -2.56 -30.41
N GLN A 98 -9.37 -2.70 -30.82
CA GLN A 98 -9.00 -3.56 -31.95
C GLN A 98 -7.77 -4.46 -31.69
N ALA A 99 -7.03 -4.23 -30.59
CA ALA A 99 -5.86 -5.04 -30.31
C ALA A 99 -6.26 -6.51 -30.11
N CYS A 100 -5.47 -7.41 -30.71
CA CYS A 100 -5.70 -8.83 -30.54
C CYS A 100 -5.03 -9.29 -29.24
N THR A 101 -5.83 -9.79 -28.29
CA THR A 101 -5.39 -10.43 -27.06
C THR A 101 -5.65 -11.93 -27.18
N GLY A 102 -4.64 -12.67 -27.62
CA GLY A 102 -4.77 -14.11 -27.92
C GLY A 102 -5.57 -14.35 -29.21
N LEU A 103 -6.66 -15.11 -29.13
CA LEU A 103 -7.49 -15.49 -30.27
C LEU A 103 -8.54 -14.46 -30.67
N TYR A 104 -8.77 -13.45 -29.83
CA TYR A 104 -9.82 -12.44 -30.03
C TYR A 104 -9.19 -11.07 -30.25
N CYS A 105 -9.75 -10.33 -31.23
CA CYS A 105 -9.30 -8.99 -31.61
C CYS A 105 -10.35 -7.94 -31.21
N GLU A 106 -10.74 -7.93 -29.93
CA GLU A 106 -11.74 -7.01 -29.37
C GLU A 106 -11.13 -5.86 -28.55
N GLY A 107 -9.82 -5.67 -28.69
CA GLY A 107 -9.09 -4.69 -27.89
C GLY A 107 -8.84 -5.15 -26.47
N ILE A 108 -8.17 -4.28 -25.69
CA ILE A 108 -7.88 -4.50 -24.29
C ILE A 108 -9.05 -4.15 -23.37
N SER A 109 -10.10 -3.50 -23.90
CA SER A 109 -11.25 -3.03 -23.12
C SER A 109 -11.97 -4.16 -22.39
N ALA A 110 -12.17 -5.31 -23.03
CA ALA A 110 -12.80 -6.47 -22.42
C ALA A 110 -11.99 -6.99 -21.19
N GLY A 111 -10.67 -7.09 -21.35
CA GLY A 111 -9.76 -7.47 -20.26
C GLY A 111 -9.73 -6.45 -19.12
N PHE A 112 -9.77 -5.16 -19.45
CA PHE A 112 -9.82 -4.09 -18.47
C PHE A 112 -11.08 -4.17 -17.59
N TRP A 113 -12.25 -4.30 -18.20
CA TRP A 113 -13.51 -4.43 -17.46
C TRP A 113 -13.56 -5.72 -16.65
N ASN A 114 -13.00 -6.80 -17.18
CA ASN A 114 -12.89 -8.05 -16.44
C ASN A 114 -12.00 -7.88 -15.19
N SER A 115 -10.87 -7.19 -15.31
CA SER A 115 -9.99 -6.88 -14.18
C SER A 115 -10.71 -6.04 -13.12
N ILE A 116 -11.50 -5.05 -13.51
CA ILE A 116 -12.29 -4.24 -12.56
C ILE A 116 -13.32 -5.12 -11.82
N LYS A 117 -14.05 -5.98 -12.57
CA LYS A 117 -15.05 -6.89 -11.98
C LYS A 117 -14.46 -7.90 -10.99
N ILE A 118 -13.19 -8.22 -11.12
CA ILE A 118 -12.47 -9.10 -10.18
C ILE A 118 -11.88 -8.28 -9.03
N THR A 119 -11.12 -7.23 -9.34
CA THR A 119 -10.32 -6.50 -8.35
C THR A 119 -11.19 -5.76 -7.35
N VAL A 120 -12.21 -5.02 -7.82
CA VAL A 120 -13.03 -4.19 -6.93
C VAL A 120 -13.76 -5.05 -5.89
N PRO A 121 -14.52 -6.11 -6.25
CA PRO A 121 -15.18 -6.93 -5.24
C PRO A 121 -14.19 -7.66 -4.33
N SER A 122 -13.08 -8.18 -4.88
CA SER A 122 -12.06 -8.88 -4.08
C SER A 122 -11.47 -7.97 -3.01
N VAL A 123 -11.10 -6.74 -3.36
CA VAL A 123 -10.54 -5.76 -2.42
C VAL A 123 -11.58 -5.36 -1.37
N MET A 124 -12.81 -5.04 -1.78
CA MET A 124 -13.87 -4.65 -0.85
C MET A 124 -14.18 -5.75 0.16
N VAL A 125 -14.36 -6.98 -0.30
CA VAL A 125 -14.67 -8.12 0.58
C VAL A 125 -13.48 -8.43 1.49
N SER A 126 -12.26 -8.44 0.95
CA SER A 126 -11.04 -8.66 1.75
C SER A 126 -10.88 -7.62 2.85
N ILE A 127 -11.05 -6.33 2.53
CA ILE A 127 -10.96 -5.25 3.53
C ILE A 127 -12.07 -5.38 4.58
N ALA A 128 -13.30 -5.69 4.18
CA ALA A 128 -14.41 -5.85 5.12
C ALA A 128 -14.14 -6.98 6.11
N ILE A 129 -13.75 -8.15 5.63
CA ILE A 129 -13.43 -9.31 6.49
C ILE A 129 -12.21 -9.01 7.37
N ALA A 130 -11.14 -8.46 6.78
CA ALA A 130 -9.93 -8.13 7.51
C ALA A 130 -10.16 -7.08 8.60
N SER A 131 -11.02 -6.08 8.35
CA SER A 131 -11.39 -5.07 9.34
C SER A 131 -12.13 -5.69 10.53
N VAL A 132 -13.05 -6.61 10.29
CA VAL A 132 -13.77 -7.33 11.35
C VAL A 132 -12.81 -8.21 12.14
N ASN A 133 -11.94 -8.96 11.46
CA ASN A 133 -10.95 -9.82 12.10
C ASN A 133 -9.95 -9.02 12.93
N GLY A 134 -9.39 -7.96 12.37
CA GLY A 134 -8.44 -7.08 13.05
C GLY A 134 -9.07 -6.41 14.28
N TYR A 135 -10.31 -5.92 14.15
CA TYR A 135 -11.04 -5.36 15.28
C TYR A 135 -11.30 -6.40 16.38
N ALA A 136 -11.73 -7.60 16.00
CA ALA A 136 -11.99 -8.69 16.96
C ALA A 136 -10.69 -9.11 17.67
N LEU A 137 -9.59 -9.29 16.95
CA LEU A 137 -8.30 -9.65 17.53
C LEU A 137 -7.73 -8.58 18.46
N ALA A 138 -7.93 -7.29 18.12
CA ALA A 138 -7.42 -6.18 18.92
C ALA A 138 -8.24 -5.95 20.20
N ASN A 139 -9.57 -6.12 20.15
CA ASN A 139 -10.46 -5.69 21.22
C ASN A 139 -11.04 -6.87 22.05
N TRP A 140 -11.12 -8.07 21.50
CA TRP A 140 -11.71 -9.23 22.17
C TRP A 140 -10.65 -10.23 22.59
N LYS A 141 -10.50 -10.42 23.90
CA LYS A 141 -9.67 -11.47 24.50
C LYS A 141 -10.46 -12.78 24.59
N PHE A 142 -10.67 -13.45 23.45
CA PHE A 142 -11.32 -14.76 23.42
C PHE A 142 -10.28 -15.90 23.52
N LYS A 143 -10.69 -17.04 24.07
CA LYS A 143 -9.83 -18.24 24.11
C LYS A 143 -9.53 -18.70 22.68
N GLY A 144 -8.24 -18.73 22.32
CA GLY A 144 -7.79 -19.13 20.97
C GLY A 144 -7.47 -17.97 20.02
N SER A 145 -7.59 -16.70 20.45
CA SER A 145 -7.22 -15.54 19.61
C SER A 145 -5.78 -15.61 19.12
N GLU A 146 -4.85 -16.08 19.96
CA GLU A 146 -3.43 -16.24 19.60
C GLU A 146 -3.23 -17.34 18.53
N ILE A 147 -3.98 -18.45 18.65
CA ILE A 147 -3.93 -19.53 17.67
C ILE A 147 -4.50 -19.03 16.34
N PHE A 148 -5.64 -18.34 16.38
CA PHE A 148 -6.26 -17.76 15.18
C PHE A 148 -5.32 -16.76 14.49
N PHE A 149 -4.70 -15.88 15.25
CA PHE A 149 -3.70 -14.95 14.73
C PHE A 149 -2.50 -15.69 14.11
N SER A 150 -1.99 -16.72 14.79
CA SER A 150 -0.88 -17.52 14.29
C SER A 150 -1.23 -18.27 12.98
N VAL A 151 -2.45 -18.78 12.86
CA VAL A 151 -2.94 -19.43 11.62
C VAL A 151 -3.04 -18.42 10.49
N LEU A 152 -3.55 -17.21 10.74
CA LEU A 152 -3.58 -16.13 9.75
C LEU A 152 -2.17 -15.75 9.31
N LEU A 153 -1.26 -15.56 10.26
CA LEU A 153 0.13 -15.23 10.00
C LEU A 153 0.80 -16.31 9.15
N PHE A 154 0.61 -17.58 9.53
CA PHE A 154 1.13 -18.71 8.75
C PHE A 154 0.54 -18.74 7.33
N GLY A 155 -0.77 -18.49 7.20
CA GLY A 155 -1.45 -18.42 5.90
C GLY A 155 -0.89 -17.35 4.96
N ALA A 156 -0.41 -16.23 5.51
CA ALA A 156 0.21 -15.16 4.72
C ALA A 156 1.56 -15.58 4.07
N PHE A 157 2.24 -16.58 4.65
CA PHE A 157 3.54 -17.06 4.15
C PHE A 157 3.44 -18.30 3.26
N ILE A 158 2.26 -18.89 3.12
CA ILE A 158 2.09 -20.06 2.23
C ILE A 158 2.23 -19.62 0.77
N PRO A 159 3.19 -20.17 0.00
CA PRO A 159 3.29 -19.89 -1.43
C PRO A 159 1.99 -20.28 -2.13
N TYR A 160 1.38 -19.35 -2.87
CA TYR A 160 0.09 -19.60 -3.53
C TYR A 160 0.17 -20.77 -4.53
N GLN A 161 1.36 -21.05 -5.09
CA GLN A 161 1.61 -22.15 -6.01
C GLN A 161 1.26 -23.53 -5.39
N VAL A 162 1.55 -23.69 -4.10
CA VAL A 162 1.23 -24.93 -3.36
C VAL A 162 -0.28 -25.10 -3.19
N MET A 163 -0.98 -23.98 -3.11
CA MET A 163 -2.44 -23.96 -2.92
C MET A 163 -3.24 -24.09 -4.21
N LEU A 164 -2.60 -23.97 -5.40
CA LEU A 164 -3.33 -24.00 -6.68
C LEU A 164 -4.15 -25.27 -6.87
N TYR A 165 -3.55 -26.45 -6.65
CA TYR A 165 -4.24 -27.71 -6.85
C TYR A 165 -5.41 -27.91 -5.86
N PRO A 166 -5.25 -27.76 -4.54
CA PRO A 166 -6.38 -27.78 -3.60
C PRO A 166 -7.49 -26.79 -3.94
N LEU A 167 -7.14 -25.57 -4.37
CA LEU A 167 -8.13 -24.54 -4.73
C LEU A 167 -8.94 -24.93 -5.98
N VAL A 168 -8.30 -25.55 -6.97
CA VAL A 168 -9.01 -26.07 -8.14
C VAL A 168 -10.03 -27.12 -7.73
N ILE A 169 -9.69 -28.04 -6.83
CA ILE A 169 -10.61 -29.06 -6.34
C ILE A 169 -11.77 -28.41 -5.59
N ILE A 170 -11.48 -27.56 -4.62
CA ILE A 170 -12.50 -26.87 -3.80
C ILE A 170 -13.45 -26.05 -4.67
N THR A 171 -12.94 -25.26 -5.61
CA THR A 171 -13.78 -24.43 -6.46
C THR A 171 -14.63 -25.23 -7.43
N ARG A 172 -14.16 -26.42 -7.86
CA ARG A 172 -14.95 -27.36 -8.67
C ARG A 172 -16.09 -27.97 -7.85
N GLU A 173 -15.81 -28.43 -6.64
CA GLU A 173 -16.84 -28.98 -5.74
C GLU A 173 -17.89 -27.94 -5.35
N LEU A 174 -17.47 -26.68 -5.17
CA LEU A 174 -18.37 -25.55 -4.93
C LEU A 174 -19.13 -25.08 -6.18
N GLY A 175 -18.82 -25.62 -7.38
CA GLY A 175 -19.45 -25.21 -8.63
C GLY A 175 -19.09 -23.80 -9.12
N ILE A 176 -18.04 -23.20 -8.58
CA ILE A 176 -17.60 -21.83 -8.93
C ILE A 176 -16.30 -21.80 -9.75
N PHE A 177 -15.79 -22.98 -10.13
CA PHE A 177 -14.59 -23.07 -10.97
C PHE A 177 -14.82 -22.41 -12.33
N GLY A 178 -13.87 -21.62 -12.80
CA GLY A 178 -13.94 -20.91 -14.08
C GLY A 178 -14.90 -19.71 -14.12
N THR A 179 -15.46 -19.32 -12.97
CA THR A 179 -16.36 -18.16 -12.85
C THR A 179 -15.64 -16.94 -12.24
N LEU A 180 -16.17 -15.74 -12.49
CA LEU A 180 -15.68 -14.52 -11.82
C LEU A 180 -15.80 -14.61 -10.30
N THR A 181 -16.88 -15.20 -9.80
CA THR A 181 -17.10 -15.42 -8.37
C THR A 181 -16.01 -16.31 -7.76
N GLY A 182 -15.59 -17.36 -8.45
CA GLY A 182 -14.50 -18.23 -8.02
C GLY A 182 -13.16 -17.47 -7.93
N VAL A 183 -12.87 -16.63 -8.90
CA VAL A 183 -11.65 -15.81 -8.89
C VAL A 183 -11.68 -14.80 -7.74
N VAL A 184 -12.80 -14.09 -7.53
CA VAL A 184 -12.98 -13.15 -6.41
C VAL A 184 -12.81 -13.88 -5.07
N PHE A 185 -13.41 -15.07 -4.92
CA PHE A 185 -13.27 -15.88 -3.72
C PHE A 185 -11.81 -16.23 -3.41
N ILE A 186 -11.07 -16.71 -4.39
CA ILE A 186 -9.64 -17.03 -4.24
C ILE A 186 -8.84 -15.80 -3.84
N HIS A 187 -9.02 -14.66 -4.52
CA HIS A 187 -8.31 -13.42 -4.19
C HIS A 187 -8.64 -12.91 -2.79
N THR A 188 -9.88 -13.09 -2.34
CA THR A 188 -10.31 -12.75 -0.98
C THR A 188 -9.60 -13.61 0.06
N ILE A 189 -9.50 -14.92 -0.16
CA ILE A 189 -8.83 -15.84 0.77
C ILE A 189 -7.34 -15.46 0.92
N PHE A 190 -6.65 -15.16 -0.17
CA PHE A 190 -5.23 -14.78 -0.12
C PHE A 190 -5.00 -13.35 0.39
N GLY A 191 -5.93 -12.44 0.11
CA GLY A 191 -5.83 -11.05 0.57
C GLY A 191 -6.09 -10.89 2.07
N MET A 192 -7.03 -11.66 2.61
CA MET A 192 -7.50 -11.53 3.99
C MET A 192 -6.40 -11.65 5.05
N PRO A 193 -5.47 -12.63 5.02
CA PRO A 193 -4.44 -12.75 6.05
C PRO A 193 -3.54 -11.53 6.13
N ILE A 194 -3.06 -11.04 5.00
CA ILE A 194 -2.14 -9.89 4.92
C ILE A 194 -2.84 -8.61 5.39
N LEU A 195 -4.13 -8.43 5.04
CA LEU A 195 -4.89 -7.25 5.42
C LEU A 195 -5.34 -7.26 6.89
N THR A 196 -5.40 -8.44 7.53
CA THR A 196 -5.78 -8.59 8.95
C THR A 196 -4.60 -8.29 9.89
N LEU A 197 -3.36 -8.48 9.43
CA LEU A 197 -2.13 -8.23 10.17
C LEU A 197 -1.82 -6.73 10.26
#